data_0bab4af2180b9ed6e2e2d9c1990975d4
#
_entry.id   0bab4af2180b9ed6e2e2d9c1990975d4
#
_cell.length_a   1.000
_cell.length_b   1.000
_cell.length_c   1.000
_cell.angle_alpha   90.00
_cell.angle_beta   90.00
_cell.angle_gamma   90.00
#
_symmetry.space_group_name_H-M   'P 1'
#
loop_
_entity.id
_entity.type
_entity.pdbx_description
1 polymer ?
#
loop_
_entity_poly.entity_id
_entity_poly.type
_entity_poly.pdbx_seq_one_letter_code
_entity_poly.pdbx_strand_id
1 'polypeptide(L)'
;MYFPLSRSVIIYHLSTNLPHFVWYIITAIVVLSILVYFLQEKFIFKPEKLKQDFQFKYDIPFKELFFDVEAGVRINGLHFYREKPLGLILYFHGNTRSIKGWARYAKDFYRYNYDVVLVDYRGFGKSTGKRSEKEMLDDMQFVYNVLAKQYHEHHIIVYGRSLGSGFATKVASENKPRYLILDSPYYNFRSVVERFLPILPVRYVLRYHLRTDKWIGQVNCHTYIIHGTKDRLIPIRHSEALQKLNPGKITLIRIHGGGHNNLPKFDEYHNFIRDILKY
;
A
#
# COMPACT_ATOMS: atom_id res chain seq x y z
N MET A 1 39.07 22.90 -41.61
CA MET A 1 39.40 21.99 -40.49
C MET A 1 38.59 22.42 -39.27
N TYR A 2 37.44 21.78 -39.03
CA TYR A 2 36.59 22.10 -37.86
C TYR A 2 37.03 21.20 -36.70
N PHE A 3 37.62 21.77 -35.66
CA PHE A 3 37.81 21.07 -34.39
C PHE A 3 36.48 21.03 -33.62
N PRO A 4 35.97 19.87 -33.20
CA PRO A 4 34.81 19.83 -32.34
C PRO A 4 35.20 20.33 -30.95
N LEU A 5 34.54 21.38 -30.48
CA LEU A 5 34.65 21.84 -29.09
C LEU A 5 34.35 20.67 -28.14
N SER A 6 35.26 20.40 -27.20
CA SER A 6 35.08 19.31 -26.23
C SER A 6 33.82 19.53 -25.41
N ARG A 7 33.13 18.45 -25.02
CA ARG A 7 31.91 18.49 -24.17
C ARG A 7 32.08 19.36 -22.91
N SER A 8 33.31 19.43 -22.37
CA SER A 8 33.67 20.24 -21.19
C SER A 8 33.55 21.74 -21.46
N VAL A 9 33.91 22.22 -22.65
CA VAL A 9 33.83 23.63 -23.02
C VAL A 9 32.39 24.07 -23.23
N ILE A 10 31.52 23.16 -23.76
CA ILE A 10 30.09 23.45 -23.94
C ILE A 10 29.40 23.56 -22.57
N ILE A 11 29.72 22.68 -21.60
CA ILE A 11 29.18 22.73 -20.25
C ILE A 11 29.63 24.02 -19.53
N TYR A 12 30.88 24.44 -19.68
CA TYR A 12 31.39 25.68 -19.08
C TYR A 12 30.73 26.93 -19.67
N HIS A 13 30.51 26.97 -20.99
CA HIS A 13 29.84 28.09 -21.65
C HIS A 13 28.35 28.19 -21.35
N LEU A 14 27.65 27.07 -21.11
CA LEU A 14 26.26 27.06 -20.65
C LEU A 14 26.11 27.57 -19.21
N SER A 15 27.12 27.33 -18.35
CA SER A 15 27.09 27.75 -16.95
C SER A 15 27.33 29.26 -16.74
N THR A 16 28.04 29.93 -17.63
CA THR A 16 28.38 31.34 -17.47
C THR A 16 27.30 32.32 -17.94
N ASN A 17 26.26 31.84 -18.64
CA ASN A 17 25.19 32.69 -19.21
C ASN A 17 23.82 32.53 -18.56
N LEU A 18 23.68 31.68 -17.53
CA LEU A 18 22.39 31.56 -16.82
C LEU A 18 22.23 32.73 -15.83
N PRO A 19 21.10 33.44 -15.87
CA PRO A 19 20.81 34.47 -14.87
C PRO A 19 20.94 33.98 -13.45
N HIS A 20 21.46 34.77 -12.52
CA HIS A 20 21.68 34.37 -11.11
C HIS A 20 20.44 33.79 -10.46
N PHE A 21 19.24 34.29 -10.78
CA PHE A 21 17.99 33.76 -10.21
C PHE A 21 17.72 32.29 -10.58
N VAL A 22 18.19 31.82 -11.76
CA VAL A 22 18.05 30.39 -12.16
C VAL A 22 18.86 29.49 -11.23
N TRP A 23 20.07 29.94 -10.84
CA TRP A 23 20.89 29.22 -9.88
C TRP A 23 20.25 29.13 -8.50
N TYR A 24 19.57 30.19 -8.04
CA TYR A 24 18.79 30.13 -6.79
C TYR A 24 17.65 29.13 -6.88
N ILE A 25 16.93 29.07 -8.00
CA ILE A 25 15.86 28.09 -8.22
C ILE A 25 16.41 26.65 -8.20
N ILE A 26 17.50 26.39 -8.93
CA ILE A 26 18.15 25.08 -8.96
C ILE A 26 18.58 24.66 -7.55
N THR A 27 19.25 25.55 -6.84
CA THR A 27 19.71 25.31 -5.48
C THR A 27 18.53 25.01 -4.55
N ALA A 28 17.46 25.78 -4.64
CA ALA A 28 16.24 25.55 -3.85
C ALA A 28 15.61 24.17 -4.13
N ILE A 29 15.53 23.76 -5.40
CA ILE A 29 15.03 22.43 -5.80
C ILE A 29 15.94 21.33 -5.24
N VAL A 30 17.25 21.48 -5.31
CA VAL A 30 18.21 20.50 -4.77
C VAL A 30 18.07 20.39 -3.26
N VAL A 31 18.08 21.52 -2.54
CA VAL A 31 17.90 21.52 -1.08
C VAL A 31 16.56 20.88 -0.68
N LEU A 32 15.47 21.26 -1.35
CA LEU A 32 14.16 20.67 -1.08
C LEU A 32 14.13 19.17 -1.39
N SER A 33 14.80 18.73 -2.46
CA SER A 33 14.94 17.30 -2.80
C SER A 33 15.66 16.52 -1.71
N ILE A 34 16.76 17.08 -1.17
CA ILE A 34 17.50 16.50 -0.04
C ILE A 34 16.61 16.40 1.21
N LEU A 35 15.90 17.47 1.54
CA LEU A 35 14.97 17.47 2.67
C LEU A 35 13.88 16.41 2.51
N VAL A 36 13.26 16.32 1.34
CA VAL A 36 12.25 15.30 1.05
C VAL A 36 12.84 13.90 1.15
N TYR A 37 14.04 13.66 0.62
CA TYR A 37 14.73 12.37 0.71
C TYR A 37 14.86 11.87 2.16
N PHE A 38 15.24 12.73 3.10
CA PHE A 38 15.41 12.37 4.50
C PHE A 38 14.10 12.35 5.30
N LEU A 39 13.16 13.24 4.97
CA LEU A 39 11.96 13.44 5.76
C LEU A 39 10.73 12.69 5.22
N GLN A 40 10.79 12.09 4.03
CA GLN A 40 9.63 11.47 3.36
C GLN A 40 8.86 10.48 4.23
N GLU A 41 9.54 9.71 5.09
CA GLU A 41 8.87 8.76 5.97
C GLU A 41 7.87 9.41 6.92
N LYS A 42 8.15 10.63 7.39
CA LYS A 42 7.23 11.39 8.26
C LYS A 42 5.96 11.82 7.53
N PHE A 43 6.05 12.01 6.21
CA PHE A 43 4.90 12.40 5.38
C PHE A 43 4.15 11.19 4.84
N ILE A 44 4.87 10.14 4.45
CA ILE A 44 4.29 8.92 3.89
C ILE A 44 3.60 8.10 5.00
N PHE A 45 4.28 7.88 6.13
CA PHE A 45 3.81 7.04 7.21
C PHE A 45 3.43 7.87 8.42
N LYS A 46 2.20 7.71 8.88
CA LYS A 46 1.66 8.39 10.07
C LYS A 46 1.23 7.36 11.12
N PRO A 47 2.20 6.59 11.67
CA PRO A 47 1.89 5.51 12.59
C PRO A 47 1.38 6.05 13.94
N GLU A 48 0.39 5.37 14.50
CA GLU A 48 0.11 5.38 15.93
C GLU A 48 1.02 4.32 16.56
N LYS A 49 1.88 4.71 17.50
CA LYS A 49 2.66 3.76 18.28
C LYS A 49 1.88 3.34 19.53
N LEU A 50 1.90 2.06 19.83
CA LEU A 50 1.30 1.49 21.01
C LEU A 50 2.38 0.97 21.95
N LYS A 51 2.14 1.05 23.28
CA LYS A 51 2.99 0.38 24.26
C LYS A 51 2.88 -1.12 24.08
N GLN A 52 3.92 -1.88 24.42
CA GLN A 52 3.91 -3.33 24.27
C GLN A 52 2.86 -4.03 25.15
N ASP A 53 2.54 -3.44 26.30
CA ASP A 53 1.54 -3.89 27.25
C ASP A 53 0.11 -3.42 26.92
N PHE A 54 -0.10 -2.67 25.81
CA PHE A 54 -1.43 -2.22 25.41
C PHE A 54 -2.35 -3.43 25.17
N GLN A 55 -3.55 -3.40 25.78
CA GLN A 55 -4.56 -4.44 25.62
C GLN A 55 -5.61 -4.03 24.61
N PHE A 56 -5.74 -4.82 23.55
CA PHE A 56 -6.82 -4.64 22.57
C PHE A 56 -8.17 -5.07 23.17
N LYS A 57 -9.26 -4.42 22.76
CA LYS A 57 -10.64 -4.77 23.19
C LYS A 57 -11.58 -4.65 22.00
N TYR A 58 -12.21 -5.76 21.62
CA TYR A 58 -13.20 -5.83 20.54
C TYR A 58 -14.35 -6.77 20.93
N ASP A 59 -15.53 -6.58 20.33
CA ASP A 59 -16.74 -7.33 20.64
C ASP A 59 -16.79 -8.73 19.95
N ILE A 60 -15.88 -9.01 19.04
CA ILE A 60 -15.75 -10.28 18.33
C ILE A 60 -14.49 -11.01 18.79
N PRO A 61 -14.50 -12.36 18.84
CA PRO A 61 -13.35 -13.15 19.28
C PRO A 61 -12.11 -12.84 18.45
N PHE A 62 -11.00 -12.61 19.14
CA PHE A 62 -9.71 -12.35 18.49
C PHE A 62 -8.55 -12.85 19.35
N LYS A 63 -7.39 -12.98 18.71
CA LYS A 63 -6.10 -13.18 19.38
C LYS A 63 -5.06 -12.22 18.79
N GLU A 64 -4.16 -11.76 19.63
CA GLU A 64 -3.01 -10.99 19.21
C GLU A 64 -1.92 -11.93 18.69
N LEU A 65 -1.31 -11.58 17.57
CA LEU A 65 -0.23 -12.33 16.92
C LEU A 65 1.04 -11.50 16.89
N PHE A 66 2.17 -12.22 16.96
CA PHE A 66 3.48 -11.66 16.68
C PHE A 66 4.22 -12.56 15.69
N PHE A 67 4.74 -11.95 14.63
CA PHE A 67 5.55 -12.63 13.63
C PHE A 67 6.99 -12.16 13.78
N ASP A 68 7.89 -13.06 14.17
CA ASP A 68 9.32 -12.78 14.26
C ASP A 68 9.93 -12.86 12.87
N VAL A 69 10.05 -11.70 12.18
CA VAL A 69 10.47 -11.62 10.78
C VAL A 69 11.99 -11.61 10.62
N GLU A 70 12.70 -11.11 11.61
CA GLU A 70 14.15 -11.19 11.75
C GLU A 70 14.56 -11.01 13.23
N ALA A 71 15.83 -11.21 13.54
CA ALA A 71 16.34 -11.06 14.91
C ALA A 71 16.01 -9.68 15.50
N GLY A 72 15.20 -9.66 16.57
CA GLY A 72 14.78 -8.43 17.27
C GLY A 72 13.68 -7.62 16.55
N VAL A 73 13.14 -8.10 15.44
CA VAL A 73 12.05 -7.43 14.73
C VAL A 73 10.79 -8.30 14.69
N ARG A 74 9.71 -7.76 15.23
CA ARG A 74 8.40 -8.43 15.26
C ARG A 74 7.34 -7.59 14.58
N ILE A 75 6.50 -8.24 13.79
CA ILE A 75 5.29 -7.68 13.21
C ILE A 75 4.11 -8.08 14.08
N ASN A 76 3.36 -7.10 14.57
CA ASN A 76 2.16 -7.32 15.37
C ASN A 76 0.94 -7.47 14.46
N GLY A 77 0.07 -8.37 14.80
CA GLY A 77 -1.18 -8.63 14.10
C GLY A 77 -2.35 -8.92 15.05
N LEU A 78 -3.55 -8.81 14.52
CA LEU A 78 -4.79 -9.22 15.17
C LEU A 78 -5.48 -10.25 14.29
N HIS A 79 -5.78 -11.40 14.84
CA HIS A 79 -6.53 -12.47 14.19
C HIS A 79 -7.93 -12.55 14.79
N PHE A 80 -8.92 -12.10 14.07
CA PHE A 80 -10.33 -12.32 14.36
C PHE A 80 -10.73 -13.66 13.77
N TYR A 81 -11.09 -14.62 14.61
CA TYR A 81 -11.28 -16.01 14.21
C TYR A 81 -12.72 -16.50 14.38
N ARG A 82 -13.10 -17.44 13.52
CA ARG A 82 -14.37 -18.16 13.54
C ARG A 82 -14.11 -19.63 13.91
N GLU A 83 -15.13 -20.33 14.36
CA GLU A 83 -15.02 -21.75 14.71
C GLU A 83 -14.75 -22.62 13.47
N LYS A 84 -15.45 -22.35 12.36
CA LYS A 84 -15.29 -23.05 11.07
C LYS A 84 -15.27 -22.02 9.93
N PRO A 85 -14.16 -21.32 9.72
CA PRO A 85 -14.10 -20.26 8.70
C PRO A 85 -14.12 -20.84 7.28
N LEU A 86 -14.72 -20.11 6.35
CA LEU A 86 -14.66 -20.39 4.91
C LEU A 86 -13.29 -20.13 4.32
N GLY A 87 -12.48 -19.29 4.98
CA GLY A 87 -11.14 -18.89 4.57
C GLY A 87 -10.63 -17.74 5.41
N LEU A 88 -9.56 -17.12 4.94
CA LEU A 88 -8.85 -16.04 5.60
C LEU A 88 -8.86 -14.77 4.73
N ILE A 89 -9.13 -13.62 5.34
CA ILE A 89 -8.83 -12.30 4.80
C ILE A 89 -7.52 -11.82 5.43
N LEU A 90 -6.44 -11.73 4.65
CA LEU A 90 -5.21 -11.07 5.06
C LEU A 90 -5.30 -9.60 4.66
N TYR A 91 -5.39 -8.71 5.65
CA TYR A 91 -5.69 -7.29 5.45
C TYR A 91 -4.47 -6.42 5.68
N PHE A 92 -4.03 -5.71 4.64
CA PHE A 92 -2.99 -4.69 4.67
C PHE A 92 -3.62 -3.30 4.68
N HIS A 93 -3.40 -2.57 5.76
CA HIS A 93 -4.06 -1.29 6.02
C HIS A 93 -3.39 -0.09 5.33
N GLY A 94 -4.02 1.08 5.42
CA GLY A 94 -3.50 2.35 4.89
C GLY A 94 -2.35 2.93 5.73
N ASN A 95 -1.85 4.08 5.33
CA ASN A 95 -0.63 4.70 5.86
C ASN A 95 -0.73 5.38 7.22
N THR A 96 -1.87 5.32 7.90
CA THR A 96 -2.12 6.04 9.15
C THR A 96 -2.52 5.12 10.29
N ARG A 97 -2.37 5.59 11.55
CA ARG A 97 -2.80 4.87 12.76
C ARG A 97 -2.05 3.55 12.99
N SER A 98 -2.76 2.55 13.55
CA SER A 98 -2.32 1.18 13.79
C SER A 98 -3.50 0.23 13.60
N ILE A 99 -3.26 -1.07 13.66
CA ILE A 99 -4.33 -2.09 13.62
C ILE A 99 -5.40 -1.86 14.67
N LYS A 100 -5.10 -1.19 15.79
CA LYS A 100 -6.09 -0.77 16.79
C LYS A 100 -7.26 0.00 16.15
N GLY A 101 -6.96 0.93 15.25
CA GLY A 101 -7.99 1.71 14.56
C GLY A 101 -8.57 1.01 13.33
N TRP A 102 -7.76 0.19 12.65
CA TRP A 102 -8.15 -0.51 11.44
C TRP A 102 -8.99 -1.76 11.70
N ALA A 103 -8.85 -2.40 12.85
CA ALA A 103 -9.57 -3.62 13.22
C ALA A 103 -11.11 -3.50 13.16
N ARG A 104 -11.65 -2.28 13.22
CA ARG A 104 -13.09 -2.05 13.02
C ARG A 104 -13.62 -2.58 11.69
N TYR A 105 -12.76 -2.65 10.66
CA TYR A 105 -13.14 -3.18 9.34
C TYR A 105 -13.17 -4.71 9.30
N ALA A 106 -12.63 -5.41 10.31
CA ALA A 106 -12.72 -6.86 10.39
C ALA A 106 -14.18 -7.35 10.39
N LYS A 107 -15.10 -6.56 10.98
CA LYS A 107 -16.53 -6.90 11.04
C LYS A 107 -17.16 -7.01 9.64
N ASP A 108 -16.66 -6.30 8.65
CA ASP A 108 -17.17 -6.33 7.28
C ASP A 108 -17.01 -7.71 6.63
N PHE A 109 -15.98 -8.45 7.04
CA PHE A 109 -15.66 -9.80 6.53
C PHE A 109 -16.09 -10.90 7.51
N TYR A 110 -15.91 -10.68 8.81
CA TYR A 110 -16.23 -11.62 9.86
C TYR A 110 -17.68 -12.11 9.80
N ARG A 111 -18.62 -11.25 9.46
CA ARG A 111 -20.05 -11.61 9.29
C ARG A 111 -20.32 -12.60 8.16
N TYR A 112 -19.39 -12.76 7.22
CA TYR A 112 -19.46 -13.74 6.12
C TYR A 112 -18.68 -15.02 6.40
N ASN A 113 -18.40 -15.30 7.68
CA ASN A 113 -17.72 -16.50 8.14
C ASN A 113 -16.27 -16.64 7.65
N TYR A 114 -15.55 -15.52 7.49
CA TYR A 114 -14.11 -15.49 7.23
C TYR A 114 -13.36 -15.12 8.51
N ASP A 115 -12.21 -15.76 8.70
CA ASP A 115 -11.18 -15.23 9.59
C ASP A 115 -10.59 -13.96 8.99
N VAL A 116 -10.14 -13.04 9.85
CA VAL A 116 -9.51 -11.80 9.41
C VAL A 116 -8.21 -11.58 10.16
N VAL A 117 -7.09 -11.51 9.46
CA VAL A 117 -5.81 -11.14 10.03
C VAL A 117 -5.42 -9.76 9.50
N LEU A 118 -5.29 -8.80 10.42
CA LEU A 118 -4.71 -7.48 10.13
C LEU A 118 -3.32 -7.43 10.74
N VAL A 119 -2.36 -6.81 10.04
CA VAL A 119 -0.99 -6.66 10.51
C VAL A 119 -0.54 -5.21 10.46
N ASP A 120 0.22 -4.80 11.47
CA ASP A 120 0.92 -3.51 11.49
C ASP A 120 2.28 -3.64 10.78
N TYR A 121 2.66 -2.62 10.00
CA TYR A 121 3.99 -2.55 9.41
C TYR A 121 5.05 -2.17 10.45
N ARG A 122 6.33 -2.33 10.14
CA ARG A 122 7.46 -1.86 10.98
C ARG A 122 7.21 -0.44 11.48
N GLY A 123 7.31 -0.24 12.79
CA GLY A 123 7.11 1.04 13.46
C GLY A 123 5.66 1.55 13.54
N PHE A 124 4.66 0.71 13.22
CA PHE A 124 3.25 0.92 13.53
C PHE A 124 2.84 0.09 14.74
N GLY A 125 1.90 0.58 15.53
CA GLY A 125 1.37 -0.10 16.71
C GLY A 125 2.45 -0.65 17.62
N LYS A 126 2.45 -1.97 17.85
CA LYS A 126 3.47 -2.68 18.60
C LYS A 126 4.56 -3.30 17.70
N SER A 127 4.46 -3.18 16.38
CA SER A 127 5.49 -3.67 15.46
C SER A 127 6.79 -2.89 15.61
N THR A 128 7.93 -3.63 15.61
CA THR A 128 9.26 -3.07 15.79
C THR A 128 10.01 -2.95 14.45
N GLY A 129 11.26 -2.49 14.50
CA GLY A 129 12.14 -2.39 13.34
C GLY A 129 12.07 -1.06 12.59
N LYS A 130 13.13 -0.81 11.82
CA LYS A 130 13.23 0.34 10.91
C LYS A 130 12.54 0.02 9.59
N ARG A 131 11.90 1.01 8.99
CA ARG A 131 11.23 0.87 7.70
C ARG A 131 12.21 1.01 6.55
N SER A 132 12.10 0.13 5.58
CA SER A 132 12.48 0.36 4.19
C SER A 132 11.45 -0.35 3.30
N GLU A 133 11.41 -0.01 2.02
CA GLU A 133 10.47 -0.68 1.10
C GLU A 133 10.73 -2.19 1.07
N LYS A 134 12.02 -2.58 0.96
CA LYS A 134 12.41 -3.99 0.87
C LYS A 134 11.96 -4.78 2.10
N GLU A 135 12.38 -4.35 3.30
CA GLU A 135 12.03 -5.06 4.52
C GLU A 135 10.52 -5.13 4.75
N MET A 136 9.77 -4.05 4.43
CA MET A 136 8.32 -4.08 4.58
C MET A 136 7.64 -5.05 3.60
N LEU A 137 8.14 -5.17 2.37
CA LEU A 137 7.65 -6.16 1.40
C LEU A 137 7.97 -7.57 1.85
N ASP A 138 9.20 -7.82 2.30
CA ASP A 138 9.64 -9.11 2.81
C ASP A 138 8.84 -9.55 4.05
N ASP A 139 8.56 -8.61 4.97
CA ASP A 139 7.73 -8.87 6.15
C ASP A 139 6.31 -9.33 5.76
N MET A 140 5.69 -8.66 4.80
CA MET A 140 4.32 -9.01 4.38
C MET A 140 4.30 -10.36 3.65
N GLN A 141 5.34 -10.68 2.88
CA GLN A 141 5.50 -12.01 2.30
C GLN A 141 5.72 -13.08 3.38
N PHE A 142 6.54 -12.80 4.39
CA PHE A 142 6.76 -13.70 5.53
C PHE A 142 5.43 -13.99 6.26
N VAL A 143 4.66 -12.95 6.57
CA VAL A 143 3.34 -13.10 7.20
C VAL A 143 2.42 -14.00 6.36
N TYR A 144 2.37 -13.75 5.05
CA TYR A 144 1.59 -14.58 4.14
C TYR A 144 2.03 -16.04 4.19
N ASN A 145 3.34 -16.30 4.13
CA ASN A 145 3.90 -17.66 4.17
C ASN A 145 3.57 -18.41 5.47
N VAL A 146 3.56 -17.70 6.61
CA VAL A 146 3.15 -18.28 7.89
C VAL A 146 1.68 -18.65 7.88
N LEU A 147 0.82 -17.78 7.37
CA LEU A 147 -0.62 -18.01 7.28
C LEU A 147 -0.98 -19.08 6.24
N ALA A 148 -0.28 -19.16 5.13
CA ALA A 148 -0.47 -20.18 4.08
C ALA A 148 -0.14 -21.61 4.56
N LYS A 149 0.59 -21.77 5.67
CA LYS A 149 0.76 -23.08 6.34
C LYS A 149 -0.50 -23.53 7.10
N GLN A 150 -1.37 -22.59 7.49
CA GLN A 150 -2.59 -22.87 8.26
C GLN A 150 -3.83 -22.87 7.36
N TYR A 151 -3.83 -22.05 6.32
CA TYR A 151 -4.93 -21.94 5.34
C TYR A 151 -4.37 -22.30 3.96
N HIS A 152 -5.04 -23.17 3.22
CA HIS A 152 -4.70 -23.39 1.82
C HIS A 152 -4.78 -22.06 1.05
N GLU A 153 -3.81 -21.77 0.17
CA GLU A 153 -3.73 -20.48 -0.53
C GLU A 153 -5.04 -20.07 -1.22
N HIS A 154 -5.74 -21.03 -1.83
CA HIS A 154 -7.02 -20.76 -2.49
C HIS A 154 -8.20 -20.48 -1.53
N HIS A 155 -7.96 -20.50 -0.23
CA HIS A 155 -8.88 -20.01 0.80
C HIS A 155 -8.41 -18.67 1.40
N ILE A 156 -7.27 -18.14 0.95
CA ILE A 156 -6.76 -16.84 1.39
C ILE A 156 -7.19 -15.77 0.38
N ILE A 157 -7.81 -14.72 0.87
CA ILE A 157 -8.08 -13.49 0.14
C ILE A 157 -7.12 -12.43 0.66
N VAL A 158 -6.33 -11.84 -0.22
CA VAL A 158 -5.44 -10.75 0.14
C VAL A 158 -6.15 -9.42 -0.11
N TYR A 159 -6.28 -8.63 0.94
CA TYR A 159 -6.97 -7.33 0.88
C TYR A 159 -5.96 -6.21 1.16
N GLY A 160 -5.90 -5.21 0.28
CA GLY A 160 -5.02 -4.06 0.46
C GLY A 160 -5.76 -2.75 0.30
N ARG A 161 -5.65 -1.86 1.31
CA ARG A 161 -6.28 -0.56 1.24
C ARG A 161 -5.25 0.56 1.14
N SER A 162 -5.44 1.48 0.16
CA SER A 162 -4.58 2.64 -0.03
C SER A 162 -3.11 2.23 -0.07
N LEU A 163 -2.24 2.66 0.86
CA LEU A 163 -0.85 2.19 0.97
C LEU A 163 -0.75 0.66 0.92
N GLY A 164 -1.62 -0.04 1.63
CA GLY A 164 -1.66 -1.50 1.69
C GLY A 164 -1.92 -2.19 0.35
N SER A 165 -2.46 -1.48 -0.64
CA SER A 165 -2.70 -2.05 -1.98
C SER A 165 -1.40 -2.47 -2.69
N GLY A 166 -0.30 -1.75 -2.47
CA GLY A 166 1.02 -2.13 -2.99
C GLY A 166 1.52 -3.44 -2.37
N PHE A 167 1.45 -3.56 -1.04
CA PHE A 167 1.84 -4.78 -0.33
C PHE A 167 0.97 -5.97 -0.76
N ALA A 168 -0.35 -5.77 -0.81
CA ALA A 168 -1.30 -6.80 -1.24
C ALA A 168 -1.01 -7.29 -2.67
N THR A 169 -0.75 -6.36 -3.58
CA THR A 169 -0.44 -6.72 -4.98
C THR A 169 0.89 -7.46 -5.08
N LYS A 170 1.92 -7.04 -4.34
CA LYS A 170 3.22 -7.72 -4.31
C LYS A 170 3.07 -9.16 -3.81
N VAL A 171 2.41 -9.35 -2.66
CA VAL A 171 2.14 -10.69 -2.11
C VAL A 171 1.35 -11.54 -3.09
N ALA A 172 0.27 -11.02 -3.68
CA ALA A 172 -0.54 -11.77 -4.64
C ALA A 172 0.20 -12.09 -5.95
N SER A 173 1.19 -11.29 -6.34
CA SER A 173 2.01 -11.53 -7.54
C SER A 173 2.99 -12.69 -7.39
N GLU A 174 3.34 -13.06 -6.18
CA GLU A 174 4.30 -14.13 -5.84
C GLU A 174 3.62 -15.40 -5.34
N ASN A 175 2.30 -15.37 -5.14
CA ASN A 175 1.53 -16.47 -4.54
C ASN A 175 0.23 -16.73 -5.34
N LYS A 176 -0.60 -17.67 -4.85
CA LYS A 176 -1.85 -18.07 -5.51
C LYS A 176 -3.06 -17.92 -4.58
N PRO A 177 -3.31 -16.72 -4.01
CA PRO A 177 -4.49 -16.52 -3.17
C PRO A 177 -5.77 -16.73 -4.00
N ARG A 178 -6.90 -16.93 -3.31
CA ARG A 178 -8.22 -17.03 -3.96
C ARG A 178 -8.56 -15.79 -4.77
N TYR A 179 -8.41 -14.62 -4.14
CA TYR A 179 -8.66 -13.30 -4.74
C TYR A 179 -7.68 -12.26 -4.21
N LEU A 180 -7.44 -11.24 -5.02
CA LEU A 180 -6.84 -9.99 -4.59
C LEU A 180 -7.94 -8.92 -4.58
N ILE A 181 -8.10 -8.20 -3.44
CA ILE A 181 -9.04 -7.08 -3.33
C ILE A 181 -8.24 -5.82 -3.03
N LEU A 182 -8.39 -4.81 -3.86
CA LEU A 182 -7.72 -3.52 -3.73
C LEU A 182 -8.75 -2.42 -3.49
N ASP A 183 -8.68 -1.78 -2.33
CA ASP A 183 -9.52 -0.65 -1.94
C ASP A 183 -8.74 0.66 -2.15
N SER A 184 -9.20 1.48 -3.09
CA SER A 184 -8.60 2.77 -3.44
C SER A 184 -7.10 2.67 -3.76
N PRO A 185 -6.67 1.75 -4.67
CA PRO A 185 -5.27 1.54 -4.98
C PRO A 185 -4.68 2.67 -5.82
N TYR A 186 -3.35 2.76 -5.79
CA TYR A 186 -2.57 3.60 -6.68
C TYR A 186 -1.92 2.78 -7.81
N TYR A 187 -1.70 3.41 -8.96
CA TYR A 187 -0.98 2.81 -10.10
C TYR A 187 0.47 2.48 -9.73
N ASN A 188 1.20 3.45 -9.19
CA ASN A 188 2.44 3.31 -8.44
C ASN A 188 2.55 4.47 -7.46
N PHE A 189 3.34 4.30 -6.40
CA PHE A 189 3.40 5.30 -5.33
C PHE A 189 4.04 6.61 -5.80
N ARG A 190 4.96 6.55 -6.75
CA ARG A 190 5.57 7.72 -7.37
C ARG A 190 4.52 8.68 -7.95
N SER A 191 3.56 8.17 -8.71
CA SER A 191 2.53 9.01 -9.35
C SER A 191 1.58 9.68 -8.34
N VAL A 192 1.44 9.11 -7.13
CA VAL A 192 0.75 9.78 -6.03
C VAL A 192 1.58 10.95 -5.50
N VAL A 193 2.89 10.74 -5.27
CA VAL A 193 3.79 11.77 -4.73
C VAL A 193 4.01 12.91 -5.73
N GLU A 194 4.19 12.61 -7.02
CA GLU A 194 4.35 13.61 -8.10
C GLU A 194 3.17 14.59 -8.17
N ARG A 195 1.96 14.14 -7.83
CA ARG A 195 0.79 15.01 -7.76
C ARG A 195 0.90 16.10 -6.70
N PHE A 196 1.56 15.81 -5.57
CA PHE A 196 1.73 16.76 -4.46
C PHE A 196 3.04 17.54 -4.56
N LEU A 197 4.02 17.01 -5.27
CA LEU A 197 5.35 17.59 -5.43
C LEU A 197 5.76 17.64 -6.91
N PRO A 198 4.99 18.36 -7.77
CA PRO A 198 5.17 18.30 -9.22
C PRO A 198 6.50 18.88 -9.72
N ILE A 199 7.14 19.77 -8.92
CA ILE A 199 8.39 20.45 -9.30
C ILE A 199 9.62 19.60 -8.95
N LEU A 200 9.47 18.64 -8.01
CA LEU A 200 10.60 17.84 -7.56
C LEU A 200 10.88 16.66 -8.50
N PRO A 201 12.15 16.27 -8.65
CA PRO A 201 12.52 15.08 -9.40
C PRO A 201 12.22 13.80 -8.61
N VAL A 202 10.92 13.55 -8.33
CA VAL A 202 10.42 12.50 -7.43
C VAL A 202 11.02 11.12 -7.76
N ARG A 203 11.27 10.85 -9.04
CA ARG A 203 11.90 9.59 -9.50
C ARG A 203 13.22 9.28 -8.77
N TYR A 204 14.02 10.30 -8.45
CA TYR A 204 15.34 10.13 -7.85
C TYR A 204 15.33 10.31 -6.32
N VAL A 205 14.30 10.97 -5.80
CA VAL A 205 14.20 11.33 -4.38
C VAL A 205 13.40 10.31 -3.59
N LEU A 206 12.43 9.67 -4.22
CA LEU A 206 11.52 8.73 -3.53
C LEU A 206 12.23 7.40 -3.22
N ARG A 207 12.17 6.98 -1.96
CA ARG A 207 12.70 5.72 -1.45
C ARG A 207 11.68 4.57 -1.45
N TYR A 208 10.39 4.91 -1.51
CA TYR A 208 9.27 3.97 -1.50
C TYR A 208 8.55 4.05 -2.85
N HIS A 209 8.80 3.10 -3.73
CA HIS A 209 8.27 3.10 -5.09
C HIS A 209 6.94 2.38 -5.21
N LEU A 210 6.76 1.30 -4.45
CA LEU A 210 5.58 0.43 -4.39
C LEU A 210 4.92 0.29 -5.78
N ARG A 211 5.52 -0.56 -6.60
CA ARG A 211 5.27 -0.69 -8.04
C ARG A 211 4.06 -1.58 -8.34
N THR A 212 2.86 -1.18 -7.88
CA THR A 212 1.61 -1.89 -8.16
C THR A 212 1.42 -2.14 -9.66
N ASP A 213 1.78 -1.15 -10.49
CA ASP A 213 1.76 -1.21 -11.95
C ASP A 213 2.60 -2.37 -12.54
N LYS A 214 3.70 -2.73 -11.91
CA LYS A 214 4.55 -3.84 -12.37
C LYS A 214 4.08 -5.19 -11.87
N TRP A 215 3.59 -5.23 -10.63
CA TRP A 215 3.23 -6.48 -9.97
C TRP A 215 1.86 -7.00 -10.40
N ILE A 216 0.90 -6.11 -10.68
CA ILE A 216 -0.48 -6.48 -10.99
C ILE A 216 -0.60 -7.40 -12.22
N GLY A 217 0.30 -7.25 -13.19
CA GLY A 217 0.34 -8.11 -14.38
C GLY A 217 0.79 -9.56 -14.08
N GLN A 218 1.45 -9.78 -12.94
CA GLN A 218 1.93 -11.09 -12.50
C GLN A 218 0.93 -11.80 -11.57
N VAL A 219 -0.14 -11.11 -11.16
CA VAL A 219 -1.18 -11.69 -10.30
C VAL A 219 -1.99 -12.73 -11.07
N ASN A 220 -2.01 -13.96 -10.56
CA ASN A 220 -2.67 -15.07 -11.20
C ASN A 220 -4.15 -15.23 -10.83
N CYS A 221 -4.56 -14.80 -9.65
CA CYS A 221 -5.95 -14.84 -9.21
C CYS A 221 -6.78 -13.68 -9.79
N HIS A 222 -8.11 -13.79 -9.70
CA HIS A 222 -8.98 -12.67 -10.05
C HIS A 222 -8.77 -11.51 -9.06
N THR A 223 -8.68 -10.30 -9.60
CA THR A 223 -8.47 -9.07 -8.82
C THR A 223 -9.71 -8.21 -8.87
N TYR A 224 -10.22 -7.85 -7.71
CA TYR A 224 -11.28 -6.87 -7.57
C TYR A 224 -10.69 -5.55 -7.11
N ILE A 225 -11.00 -4.47 -7.81
CA ILE A 225 -10.65 -3.11 -7.40
C ILE A 225 -11.94 -2.39 -7.05
N ILE A 226 -12.01 -1.82 -5.84
CA ILE A 226 -13.12 -0.97 -5.41
C ILE A 226 -12.60 0.45 -5.21
N HIS A 227 -13.26 1.45 -5.84
CA HIS A 227 -12.76 2.82 -5.84
C HIS A 227 -13.88 3.85 -5.90
N GLY A 228 -13.75 4.90 -5.09
CA GLY A 228 -14.70 6.02 -5.07
C GLY A 228 -14.46 7.01 -6.21
N THR A 229 -15.53 7.38 -6.94
CA THR A 229 -15.41 8.31 -8.08
C THR A 229 -15.03 9.75 -7.66
N LYS A 230 -15.18 10.11 -6.38
CA LYS A 230 -14.78 11.41 -5.82
C LYS A 230 -13.53 11.32 -4.94
N ASP A 231 -12.72 10.27 -5.10
CA ASP A 231 -11.43 10.18 -4.39
C ASP A 231 -10.48 11.28 -4.87
N ARG A 232 -10.20 12.24 -3.96
CA ARG A 232 -9.30 13.37 -4.22
C ARG A 232 -7.85 13.07 -3.85
N LEU A 233 -7.60 12.05 -3.04
CA LEU A 233 -6.25 11.66 -2.64
C LEU A 233 -5.60 10.81 -3.73
N ILE A 234 -6.27 9.73 -4.11
CA ILE A 234 -5.86 8.84 -5.20
C ILE A 234 -7.01 8.82 -6.22
N PRO A 235 -6.96 9.62 -7.30
CA PRO A 235 -8.04 9.65 -8.27
C PRO A 235 -8.31 8.29 -8.91
N ILE A 236 -9.56 8.00 -9.23
CA ILE A 236 -10.01 6.71 -9.79
C ILE A 236 -9.26 6.31 -11.07
N ARG A 237 -8.69 7.27 -11.81
CA ARG A 237 -7.84 7.00 -12.99
C ARG A 237 -6.67 6.05 -12.70
N HIS A 238 -6.18 5.97 -11.45
CA HIS A 238 -5.16 5.00 -11.05
C HIS A 238 -5.69 3.57 -11.16
N SER A 239 -6.91 3.32 -10.69
CA SER A 239 -7.59 2.02 -10.81
C SER A 239 -7.93 1.67 -12.25
N GLU A 240 -8.36 2.65 -13.04
CA GLU A 240 -8.63 2.47 -14.47
C GLU A 240 -7.36 2.12 -15.24
N ALA A 241 -6.23 2.73 -14.87
CA ALA A 241 -4.93 2.39 -15.45
C ALA A 241 -4.48 0.98 -15.06
N LEU A 242 -4.69 0.55 -13.80
CA LEU A 242 -4.40 -0.81 -13.36
C LEU A 242 -5.28 -1.84 -14.09
N GLN A 243 -6.58 -1.57 -14.25
CA GLN A 243 -7.51 -2.46 -14.97
C GLN A 243 -7.05 -2.72 -16.41
N LYS A 244 -6.51 -1.70 -17.09
CA LYS A 244 -6.00 -1.82 -18.46
C LYS A 244 -4.77 -2.75 -18.57
N LEU A 245 -4.03 -2.99 -17.49
CA LEU A 245 -2.86 -3.86 -17.51
C LEU A 245 -3.23 -5.35 -17.53
N ASN A 246 -4.42 -5.73 -17.03
CA ASN A 246 -4.92 -7.09 -17.09
C ASN A 246 -6.47 -7.11 -17.14
N PRO A 247 -7.08 -6.70 -18.25
CA PRO A 247 -8.53 -6.48 -18.34
C PRO A 247 -9.34 -7.77 -18.17
N GLY A 248 -8.76 -8.94 -18.49
CA GLY A 248 -9.42 -10.24 -18.34
C GLY A 248 -9.49 -10.75 -16.89
N LYS A 249 -8.65 -10.22 -15.99
CA LYS A 249 -8.57 -10.65 -14.59
C LYS A 249 -8.90 -9.55 -13.57
N ILE A 250 -9.13 -8.31 -14.01
CA ILE A 250 -9.40 -7.19 -13.11
C ILE A 250 -10.81 -6.66 -13.31
N THR A 251 -11.63 -6.74 -12.28
CA THR A 251 -12.95 -6.12 -12.21
C THR A 251 -12.86 -4.85 -11.39
N LEU A 252 -13.23 -3.71 -11.97
CA LEU A 252 -13.28 -2.41 -11.29
C LEU A 252 -14.71 -2.06 -10.88
N ILE A 253 -14.92 -1.97 -9.57
CA ILE A 253 -16.17 -1.54 -8.94
C ILE A 253 -16.06 -0.05 -8.59
N ARG A 254 -16.91 0.76 -9.22
CA ARG A 254 -16.96 2.20 -8.99
C ARG A 254 -18.03 2.53 -7.96
N ILE A 255 -17.62 3.14 -6.84
CA ILE A 255 -18.54 3.67 -5.84
C ILE A 255 -18.86 5.11 -6.19
N HIS A 256 -20.03 5.35 -6.70
CA HIS A 256 -20.45 6.68 -7.12
C HIS A 256 -20.57 7.65 -5.94
N GLY A 257 -19.89 8.80 -6.05
CA GLY A 257 -19.82 9.79 -4.95
C GLY A 257 -18.88 9.42 -3.80
N GLY A 258 -18.32 8.20 -3.80
CA GLY A 258 -17.36 7.75 -2.80
C GLY A 258 -16.04 8.53 -2.88
N GLY A 259 -15.50 8.86 -1.71
CA GLY A 259 -14.15 9.43 -1.53
C GLY A 259 -13.21 8.40 -0.94
N HIS A 260 -11.97 8.80 -0.63
CA HIS A 260 -10.90 7.88 -0.16
C HIS A 260 -11.22 7.12 1.12
N ASN A 261 -11.98 7.72 2.05
CA ASN A 261 -12.14 7.17 3.41
C ASN A 261 -13.56 6.76 3.77
N ASN A 262 -14.50 6.83 2.85
CA ASN A 262 -15.92 6.65 3.17
C ASN A 262 -16.63 5.55 2.35
N LEU A 263 -15.89 4.71 1.62
CA LEU A 263 -16.49 3.64 0.82
C LEU A 263 -17.44 2.73 1.62
N PRO A 264 -17.14 2.34 2.89
CA PRO A 264 -18.05 1.55 3.71
C PRO A 264 -19.35 2.26 4.15
N LYS A 265 -19.58 3.51 3.72
CA LYS A 265 -20.87 4.21 3.92
C LYS A 265 -21.85 4.00 2.76
N PHE A 266 -21.43 3.32 1.71
CA PHE A 266 -22.20 3.10 0.48
C PHE A 266 -22.67 1.65 0.38
N ASP A 267 -23.92 1.44 -0.04
CA ASP A 267 -24.49 0.12 -0.21
C ASP A 267 -23.76 -0.70 -1.27
N GLU A 268 -23.24 -0.05 -2.30
CA GLU A 268 -22.45 -0.69 -3.37
C GLU A 268 -21.21 -1.38 -2.80
N TYR A 269 -20.56 -0.79 -1.78
CA TYR A 269 -19.43 -1.44 -1.07
C TYR A 269 -19.88 -2.72 -0.36
N HIS A 270 -20.97 -2.66 0.40
CA HIS A 270 -21.47 -3.81 1.15
C HIS A 270 -22.03 -4.90 0.23
N ASN A 271 -22.70 -4.52 -0.85
CA ASN A 271 -23.18 -5.45 -1.87
C ASN A 271 -22.00 -6.19 -2.52
N PHE A 272 -20.98 -5.46 -2.93
CA PHE A 272 -19.76 -6.04 -3.48
C PHE A 272 -19.10 -7.04 -2.51
N ILE A 273 -18.85 -6.66 -1.25
CA ILE A 273 -18.25 -7.56 -0.25
C ILE A 273 -19.14 -8.81 -0.04
N ARG A 274 -20.46 -8.63 0.05
CA ARG A 274 -21.40 -9.75 0.16
C ARG A 274 -21.28 -10.70 -1.03
N ASP A 275 -21.29 -10.17 -2.23
CA ASP A 275 -21.40 -10.97 -3.45
C ASP A 275 -20.14 -11.79 -3.72
N ILE A 276 -18.95 -11.30 -3.35
CA ILE A 276 -17.70 -12.06 -3.50
C ILE A 276 -17.39 -13.01 -2.34
N LEU A 277 -17.98 -12.81 -1.15
CA LEU A 277 -17.73 -13.65 0.03
C LEU A 277 -18.80 -14.72 0.30
N LYS A 278 -19.95 -14.67 -0.38
CA LYS A 278 -21.03 -15.66 -0.19
C LYS A 278 -20.80 -17.00 -0.88
N TYR A 279 -19.77 -17.10 -1.77
CA TYR A 279 -19.54 -18.30 -2.59
C TYR A 279 -18.16 -18.90 -2.35
#